data_6cb5a861bc73b690176aa69e547eff02
#
_entry.id   6cb5a861bc73b690176aa69e547eff02
#
_cell.length_a   1.000
_cell.length_b   1.000
_cell.length_c   1.000
_cell.angle_alpha   90.00
_cell.angle_beta   90.00
_cell.angle_gamma   90.00
#
_symmetry.space_group_name_H-M   'P 1'
#
loop_
_entity.id
_entity.type
_entity.pdbx_description
1 polymer ?
#
loop_
_entity_poly.entity_id
_entity_poly.type
_entity_poly.pdbx_seq_one_letter_code
_entity_poly.pdbx_strand_id
1 'polypeptide(L)'
;MSEAPPEGHSGGPEGLKLQRIVIWRHGRTTWNAAGRFQGQADPPLDLVGQEQSRQAARYLAVDPPDLILTSDLVRAASTAMALNRLIDAPLKVEPRLREIDLGSWQGLTRDEVAAYYPEQYAEWLDGRPPLERGGETRVQLDQRVLAALRDIEVDHALLVTHGGTSRAIIEVLLDLPLHAGRWLAVLGNCHWSQLQHRPGGWQLRAHNLAAASETLSETAGGIEESGDADAVDDGTREDNLEGDDASAGT
;
A
#
# COMPACT_ATOMS: atom_id res chain seq x y z
N MET A 1 -25.88 13.82 34.22
CA MET A 1 -24.97 14.58 33.36
C MET A 1 -24.75 13.69 32.14
N SER A 2 -25.38 14.06 31.02
CA SER A 2 -25.28 13.30 29.75
C SER A 2 -23.95 13.70 29.11
N GLU A 3 -23.01 12.79 29.01
CA GLU A 3 -21.79 12.94 28.22
C GLU A 3 -22.21 13.13 26.76
N ALA A 4 -21.78 14.22 26.15
CA ALA A 4 -21.95 14.42 24.73
C ALA A 4 -21.22 13.29 23.99
N PRO A 5 -21.79 12.73 22.90
CA PRO A 5 -21.08 11.75 22.08
C PRO A 5 -19.78 12.36 21.57
N PRO A 6 -18.68 11.55 21.41
CA PRO A 6 -17.45 12.04 20.88
C PRO A 6 -17.69 12.70 19.52
N GLU A 7 -17.10 13.86 19.30
CA GLU A 7 -17.19 14.60 18.04
C GLU A 7 -16.87 13.64 16.90
N GLY A 8 -17.83 13.51 15.96
CA GLY A 8 -17.77 12.55 14.90
C GLY A 8 -16.51 12.75 14.06
N HIS A 9 -15.84 11.65 13.74
CA HIS A 9 -14.80 11.62 12.71
C HIS A 9 -15.42 12.22 11.45
N SER A 10 -14.82 13.27 10.95
CA SER A 10 -15.19 13.87 9.67
C SER A 10 -14.88 12.80 8.60
N GLY A 11 -15.86 12.17 8.02
CA GLY A 11 -15.75 10.97 7.20
C GLY A 11 -14.85 11.08 5.95
N GLY A 12 -13.59 11.48 6.11
CA GLY A 12 -12.58 11.64 5.07
C GLY A 12 -12.65 12.99 4.36
N PRO A 13 -11.85 13.22 3.31
CA PRO A 13 -11.73 14.49 2.63
C PRO A 13 -13.04 14.89 1.95
N GLU A 14 -13.53 16.08 2.29
CA GLU A 14 -14.75 16.66 1.70
C GLU A 14 -14.51 17.12 0.25
N GLY A 15 -15.59 17.14 -0.54
CA GLY A 15 -15.59 17.72 -1.88
C GLY A 15 -15.02 16.84 -2.99
N LEU A 16 -14.71 15.59 -2.73
CA LEU A 16 -14.34 14.64 -3.79
C LEU A 16 -15.59 14.28 -4.62
N LYS A 17 -15.48 14.31 -5.94
CA LYS A 17 -16.52 13.78 -6.86
C LYS A 17 -16.54 12.25 -6.87
N LEU A 18 -15.41 11.65 -6.59
CA LEU A 18 -15.18 10.22 -6.58
C LEU A 18 -16.12 9.51 -5.59
N GLN A 19 -16.80 8.45 -6.06
CA GLN A 19 -17.73 7.64 -5.26
C GLN A 19 -17.21 6.21 -5.04
N ARG A 20 -16.41 5.69 -5.97
CA ARG A 20 -15.77 4.37 -5.89
C ARG A 20 -14.32 4.48 -6.33
N ILE A 21 -13.46 3.79 -5.61
CA ILE A 21 -12.04 3.73 -5.93
C ILE A 21 -11.51 2.31 -5.78
N VAL A 22 -10.75 1.88 -6.77
CA VAL A 22 -9.91 0.70 -6.70
C VAL A 22 -8.46 1.16 -6.62
N ILE A 23 -7.74 0.70 -5.62
CA ILE A 23 -6.31 0.98 -5.45
C ILE A 23 -5.57 -0.30 -5.73
N TRP A 24 -4.77 -0.32 -6.80
CA TRP A 24 -4.08 -1.50 -7.30
C TRP A 24 -2.56 -1.31 -7.23
N ARG A 25 -1.88 -2.16 -6.46
CA ARG A 25 -0.43 -2.13 -6.38
C ARG A 25 0.20 -2.75 -7.64
N HIS A 26 1.32 -2.20 -8.10
CA HIS A 26 2.09 -2.73 -9.23
C HIS A 26 2.52 -4.19 -9.03
N GLY A 27 2.78 -4.89 -10.13
CA GLY A 27 3.31 -6.25 -10.14
C GLY A 27 4.74 -6.35 -9.60
N ARG A 28 5.20 -7.58 -9.33
CA ARG A 28 6.52 -7.84 -8.77
C ARG A 28 7.64 -7.30 -9.68
N THR A 29 8.67 -6.74 -9.04
CA THR A 29 9.94 -6.38 -9.67
C THR A 29 11.05 -7.30 -9.15
N THR A 30 12.22 -7.29 -9.80
CA THR A 30 13.40 -7.99 -9.27
C THR A 30 13.83 -7.47 -7.89
N TRP A 31 13.54 -6.19 -7.59
CA TRP A 31 13.83 -5.59 -6.29
C TRP A 31 12.86 -6.06 -5.20
N ASN A 32 11.58 -6.27 -5.52
CA ASN A 32 10.65 -6.94 -4.60
C ASN A 32 11.15 -8.35 -4.27
N ALA A 33 11.52 -9.14 -5.29
CA ALA A 33 12.03 -10.48 -5.10
C ALA A 33 13.34 -10.54 -4.27
N ALA A 34 14.15 -9.48 -4.32
CA ALA A 34 15.38 -9.35 -3.56
C ALA A 34 15.21 -8.64 -2.19
N GLY A 35 13.98 -8.29 -1.78
CA GLY A 35 13.72 -7.58 -0.53
C GLY A 35 14.37 -6.19 -0.45
N ARG A 36 14.51 -5.48 -1.58
CA ARG A 36 15.13 -4.15 -1.64
C ARG A 36 14.07 -3.05 -1.59
N PHE A 37 14.34 -2.02 -0.80
CA PHE A 37 13.55 -0.78 -0.79
C PHE A 37 13.61 -0.09 -2.15
N GLN A 38 12.48 0.17 -2.77
CA GLN A 38 12.41 0.75 -4.11
C GLN A 38 12.25 2.27 -4.06
N GLY A 39 11.30 2.77 -3.28
CA GLY A 39 10.96 4.17 -3.29
C GLY A 39 10.68 4.68 -4.70
N GLN A 40 11.32 5.77 -5.11
CA GLN A 40 11.21 6.35 -6.45
C GLN A 40 12.26 5.86 -7.45
N ALA A 41 13.16 4.94 -7.06
CA ALA A 41 13.94 4.17 -8.03
C ALA A 41 12.98 3.38 -8.94
N ASP A 42 13.36 3.17 -10.20
CA ASP A 42 12.42 2.72 -11.23
C ASP A 42 12.80 1.36 -11.88
N PRO A 43 12.92 0.26 -11.08
CA PRO A 43 13.10 -1.07 -11.64
C PRO A 43 11.81 -1.52 -12.36
N PRO A 44 11.94 -2.20 -13.54
CA PRO A 44 10.80 -2.72 -14.26
C PRO A 44 10.20 -3.96 -13.60
N LEU A 45 9.00 -4.35 -14.02
CA LEU A 45 8.40 -5.63 -13.67
C LEU A 45 9.29 -6.79 -14.13
N ASP A 46 9.41 -7.81 -13.27
CA ASP A 46 9.95 -9.09 -13.70
C ASP A 46 8.89 -9.94 -14.43
N LEU A 47 9.25 -11.13 -14.89
CA LEU A 47 8.33 -12.01 -15.62
C LEU A 47 7.12 -12.43 -14.77
N VAL A 48 7.33 -12.63 -13.47
CA VAL A 48 6.24 -12.96 -12.53
C VAL A 48 5.30 -11.77 -12.36
N GLY A 49 5.85 -10.56 -12.17
CA GLY A 49 5.04 -9.34 -12.06
C GLY A 49 4.23 -9.03 -13.31
N GLN A 50 4.78 -9.31 -14.50
CA GLN A 50 4.04 -9.18 -15.76
C GLN A 50 2.86 -10.17 -15.81
N GLU A 51 3.03 -11.41 -15.34
CA GLU A 51 1.96 -12.41 -15.31
C GLU A 51 0.91 -12.04 -14.23
N GLN A 52 1.35 -11.64 -13.03
CA GLN A 52 0.47 -11.12 -11.99
C GLN A 52 -0.42 -9.99 -12.51
N SER A 53 0.17 -9.05 -13.25
CA SER A 53 -0.55 -7.90 -13.85
C SER A 53 -1.62 -8.37 -14.84
N ARG A 54 -1.32 -9.37 -15.69
CA ARG A 54 -2.29 -9.92 -16.64
C ARG A 54 -3.45 -10.65 -15.95
N GLN A 55 -3.15 -11.41 -14.90
CA GLN A 55 -4.16 -12.13 -14.13
C GLN A 55 -5.09 -11.16 -13.40
N ALA A 56 -4.54 -10.23 -12.62
CA ALA A 56 -5.33 -9.24 -11.90
C ALA A 56 -6.17 -8.37 -12.84
N ALA A 57 -5.64 -7.98 -14.01
CA ALA A 57 -6.35 -7.20 -15.00
C ALA A 57 -7.66 -7.89 -15.48
N ARG A 58 -7.69 -9.22 -15.62
CA ARG A 58 -8.90 -9.96 -16.01
C ARG A 58 -10.02 -9.82 -14.97
N TYR A 59 -9.66 -9.83 -13.68
CA TYR A 59 -10.63 -9.62 -12.58
C TYR A 59 -11.12 -8.17 -12.54
N LEU A 60 -10.20 -7.21 -12.68
CA LEU A 60 -10.51 -5.79 -12.64
C LEU A 60 -11.30 -5.31 -13.86
N ALA A 61 -11.16 -6.00 -15.01
CA ALA A 61 -11.92 -5.71 -16.22
C ALA A 61 -13.42 -6.06 -16.13
N VAL A 62 -13.86 -6.81 -15.11
CA VAL A 62 -15.27 -7.19 -14.93
C VAL A 62 -16.13 -5.98 -14.52
N ASP A 63 -15.57 -5.04 -13.76
CA ASP A 63 -16.23 -3.78 -13.36
C ASP A 63 -15.31 -2.61 -13.78
N PRO A 64 -15.33 -2.21 -15.06
CA PRO A 64 -14.40 -1.24 -15.59
C PRO A 64 -14.58 0.15 -14.95
N PRO A 65 -13.47 0.83 -14.61
CA PRO A 65 -13.52 2.20 -14.10
C PRO A 65 -13.81 3.21 -15.23
N ASP A 66 -14.32 4.39 -14.85
CA ASP A 66 -14.45 5.53 -15.74
C ASP A 66 -13.09 6.15 -16.10
N LEU A 67 -12.07 5.93 -15.26
CA LEU A 67 -10.72 6.46 -15.41
C LEU A 67 -9.69 5.55 -14.74
N ILE A 68 -8.60 5.26 -15.45
CA ILE A 68 -7.39 4.68 -14.88
C ILE A 68 -6.38 5.80 -14.65
N LEU A 69 -5.91 5.97 -13.40
CA LEU A 69 -4.77 6.80 -13.07
C LEU A 69 -3.59 5.91 -12.70
N THR A 70 -2.41 6.19 -13.21
CA THR A 70 -1.21 5.42 -12.90
C THR A 70 -0.06 6.31 -12.50
N SER A 71 0.72 5.87 -11.49
CA SER A 71 2.06 6.41 -11.29
C SER A 71 2.85 6.34 -12.60
N ASP A 72 3.74 7.30 -12.81
CA ASP A 72 4.64 7.34 -13.96
C ASP A 72 5.83 6.38 -13.86
N LEU A 73 6.06 5.75 -12.69
CA LEU A 73 7.11 4.74 -12.54
C LEU A 73 6.78 3.51 -13.39
N VAL A 74 7.77 3.00 -14.13
CA VAL A 74 7.59 2.00 -15.18
C VAL A 74 6.86 0.74 -14.71
N ARG A 75 7.07 0.32 -13.47
CA ARG A 75 6.40 -0.84 -12.87
C ARG A 75 4.89 -0.64 -12.72
N ALA A 76 4.46 0.56 -12.32
CA ALA A 76 3.03 0.90 -12.19
C ALA A 76 2.39 1.13 -13.56
N ALA A 77 3.04 1.90 -14.44
CA ALA A 77 2.57 2.15 -15.80
C ALA A 77 2.41 0.83 -16.58
N SER A 78 3.38 -0.10 -16.48
CA SER A 78 3.30 -1.42 -17.13
C SER A 78 2.14 -2.26 -16.58
N THR A 79 1.88 -2.18 -15.28
CA THR A 79 0.75 -2.84 -14.62
C THR A 79 -0.58 -2.27 -15.14
N ALA A 80 -0.72 -0.95 -15.19
CA ALA A 80 -1.92 -0.27 -15.70
C ALA A 80 -2.21 -0.66 -17.17
N MET A 81 -1.18 -0.76 -17.98
CA MET A 81 -1.30 -1.16 -19.38
C MET A 81 -1.86 -2.57 -19.57
N ALA A 82 -1.68 -3.48 -18.60
CA ALA A 82 -2.27 -4.81 -18.67
C ALA A 82 -3.81 -4.74 -18.63
N LEU A 83 -4.39 -3.88 -17.79
CA LEU A 83 -5.82 -3.64 -17.74
C LEU A 83 -6.31 -2.83 -18.96
N ASN A 84 -5.60 -1.77 -19.32
CA ASN A 84 -6.01 -0.89 -20.41
C ASN A 84 -6.09 -1.57 -21.79
N ARG A 85 -5.44 -2.72 -21.94
CA ARG A 85 -5.57 -3.57 -23.15
C ARG A 85 -6.86 -4.39 -23.19
N LEU A 86 -7.55 -4.54 -22.07
CA LEU A 86 -8.76 -5.35 -21.94
C LEU A 86 -10.04 -4.50 -21.94
N ILE A 87 -9.92 -3.22 -21.60
CA ILE A 87 -11.05 -2.29 -21.47
C ILE A 87 -10.76 -0.98 -22.20
N ASP A 88 -11.82 -0.33 -22.66
CA ASP A 88 -11.76 0.99 -23.31
C ASP A 88 -12.02 2.09 -22.27
N ALA A 89 -11.07 2.29 -21.35
CA ALA A 89 -11.13 3.35 -20.32
C ALA A 89 -9.99 4.35 -20.53
N PRO A 90 -10.23 5.65 -20.32
CA PRO A 90 -9.16 6.64 -20.34
C PRO A 90 -8.06 6.29 -19.34
N LEU A 91 -6.80 6.32 -19.76
CA LEU A 91 -5.63 6.12 -18.91
C LEU A 91 -4.83 7.42 -18.86
N LYS A 92 -4.58 7.92 -17.66
CA LYS A 92 -3.76 9.10 -17.39
C LYS A 92 -2.60 8.78 -16.47
N VAL A 93 -1.45 9.37 -16.76
CA VAL A 93 -0.27 9.30 -15.90
C VAL A 93 -0.36 10.41 -14.83
N GLU A 94 -0.14 10.03 -13.58
CA GLU A 94 -0.24 10.93 -12.43
C GLU A 94 0.99 10.75 -11.51
N PRO A 95 2.01 11.61 -11.62
CA PRO A 95 3.24 11.49 -10.82
C PRO A 95 3.03 11.61 -9.31
N ARG A 96 1.93 12.21 -8.86
CA ARG A 96 1.57 12.26 -7.43
C ARG A 96 1.18 10.90 -6.86
N LEU A 97 1.05 9.84 -7.71
CA LEU A 97 0.87 8.45 -7.29
C LEU A 97 2.19 7.65 -7.19
N ARG A 98 3.36 8.27 -7.35
CA ARG A 98 4.67 7.63 -7.10
C ARG A 98 4.73 7.06 -5.68
N GLU A 99 5.59 6.07 -5.49
CA GLU A 99 5.93 5.59 -4.14
C GLU A 99 6.55 6.71 -3.30
N ILE A 100 6.49 6.56 -1.98
CA ILE A 100 7.20 7.44 -1.07
C ILE A 100 8.68 7.44 -1.42
N ASP A 101 9.30 8.63 -1.47
CA ASP A 101 10.75 8.72 -1.63
C ASP A 101 11.45 8.25 -0.36
N LEU A 102 12.21 7.17 -0.48
CA LEU A 102 12.91 6.54 0.64
C LEU A 102 14.34 7.05 0.83
N GLY A 103 14.77 8.04 0.05
CA GLY A 103 16.07 8.67 0.17
C GLY A 103 17.23 7.68 0.11
N SER A 104 18.10 7.69 1.13
CA SER A 104 19.30 6.85 1.21
C SER A 104 19.04 5.34 1.32
N TRP A 105 17.79 4.94 1.61
CA TRP A 105 17.44 3.53 1.72
C TRP A 105 17.15 2.87 0.36
N GLN A 106 16.92 3.65 -0.69
CA GLN A 106 16.62 3.12 -2.01
C GLN A 106 17.72 2.21 -2.53
N GLY A 107 17.36 1.00 -2.95
CA GLY A 107 18.27 -0.05 -3.42
C GLY A 107 18.86 -0.94 -2.33
N LEU A 108 18.72 -0.60 -1.05
CA LEU A 108 19.17 -1.42 0.07
C LEU A 108 18.14 -2.47 0.46
N THR A 109 18.59 -3.61 0.98
CA THR A 109 17.75 -4.59 1.67
C THR A 109 17.48 -4.14 3.11
N ARG A 110 16.54 -4.81 3.80
CA ARG A 110 16.30 -4.58 5.24
C ARG A 110 17.55 -4.78 6.08
N ASP A 111 18.30 -5.86 5.81
CA ASP A 111 19.55 -6.17 6.53
C ASP A 111 20.63 -5.11 6.29
N GLU A 112 20.76 -4.63 5.05
CA GLU A 112 21.68 -3.56 4.70
C GLU A 112 21.29 -2.25 5.40
N VAL A 113 20.00 -1.91 5.46
CA VAL A 113 19.50 -0.74 6.20
C VAL A 113 19.77 -0.89 7.71
N ALA A 114 19.47 -2.06 8.29
CA ALA A 114 19.74 -2.32 9.70
C ALA A 114 21.24 -2.20 10.03
N ALA A 115 22.10 -2.62 9.12
CA ALA A 115 23.55 -2.54 9.31
C ALA A 115 24.12 -1.11 9.13
N TYR A 116 23.64 -0.37 8.13
CA TYR A 116 24.17 0.96 7.79
C TYR A 116 23.50 2.11 8.53
N TYR A 117 22.22 1.93 8.92
CA TYR A 117 21.37 2.95 9.53
C TYR A 117 20.59 2.38 10.74
N PRO A 118 21.25 1.79 11.76
CA PRO A 118 20.59 1.05 12.83
C PRO A 118 19.57 1.88 13.64
N GLU A 119 19.87 3.15 13.91
CA GLU A 119 18.96 4.04 14.64
C GLU A 119 17.70 4.36 13.82
N GLN A 120 17.88 4.69 12.54
CA GLN A 120 16.76 4.96 11.62
C GLN A 120 15.91 3.71 11.40
N TYR A 121 16.54 2.52 11.34
CA TYR A 121 15.84 1.25 11.19
C TYR A 121 15.00 0.93 12.43
N ALA A 122 15.52 1.18 13.63
CA ALA A 122 14.76 1.04 14.88
C ALA A 122 13.56 1.99 14.93
N GLU A 123 13.73 3.27 14.50
CA GLU A 123 12.62 4.22 14.40
C GLU A 123 11.52 3.74 13.45
N TRP A 124 11.93 3.18 12.31
CA TRP A 124 10.99 2.65 11.32
C TRP A 124 10.20 1.44 11.85
N LEU A 125 10.86 0.50 12.56
CA LEU A 125 10.21 -0.62 13.23
C LEU A 125 9.20 -0.16 14.29
N ASP A 126 9.50 0.94 15.01
CA ASP A 126 8.58 1.57 15.96
C ASP A 126 7.44 2.34 15.28
N GLY A 127 7.37 2.34 13.95
CA GLY A 127 6.36 3.08 13.18
C GLY A 127 6.60 4.60 13.14
N ARG A 128 7.78 5.05 13.56
CA ARG A 128 8.22 6.44 13.46
C ARG A 128 8.96 6.65 12.14
N PRO A 129 8.58 7.65 11.32
CA PRO A 129 9.28 7.89 10.06
C PRO A 129 10.72 8.36 10.32
N PRO A 130 11.75 7.66 9.82
CA PRO A 130 13.14 8.09 9.98
C PRO A 130 13.41 9.34 9.13
N LEU A 131 13.48 10.50 9.75
CA LEU A 131 13.62 11.78 9.07
C LEU A 131 14.99 11.97 8.39
N GLU A 132 16.05 11.40 8.98
CA GLU A 132 17.43 11.58 8.51
C GLU A 132 17.79 10.78 7.25
N ARG A 133 16.93 9.84 6.83
CA ARG A 133 17.17 9.11 5.57
C ARG A 133 17.10 10.01 4.34
N GLY A 134 16.59 11.25 4.49
CA GLY A 134 16.19 12.11 3.39
C GLY A 134 14.91 11.61 2.70
N GLY A 135 14.61 12.12 1.51
CA GLY A 135 13.41 11.75 0.77
C GLY A 135 12.15 12.40 1.32
N GLU A 136 11.01 11.72 1.21
CA GLU A 136 9.69 12.26 1.48
C GLU A 136 9.22 11.91 2.89
N THR A 137 8.59 12.87 3.57
CA THR A 137 7.90 12.63 4.82
C THR A 137 6.49 12.09 4.57
N ARG A 138 5.90 11.44 5.58
CA ARG A 138 4.52 10.97 5.47
C ARG A 138 3.53 12.10 5.20
N VAL A 139 3.70 13.26 5.81
CA VAL A 139 2.84 14.43 5.60
C VAL A 139 2.91 14.91 4.15
N GLN A 140 4.09 14.95 3.55
CA GLN A 140 4.25 15.30 2.12
C GLN A 140 3.57 14.29 1.20
N LEU A 141 3.70 12.99 1.50
CA LEU A 141 3.00 11.92 0.79
C LEU A 141 1.49 12.11 0.85
N ASP A 142 0.93 12.31 2.04
CA ASP A 142 -0.51 12.51 2.23
C ASP A 142 -1.03 13.76 1.49
N GLN A 143 -0.27 14.86 1.52
CA GLN A 143 -0.63 16.08 0.80
C GLN A 143 -0.68 15.89 -0.72
N ARG A 144 0.32 15.23 -1.32
CA ARG A 144 0.31 15.00 -2.78
C ARG A 144 -0.75 14.00 -3.21
N VAL A 145 -0.98 12.96 -2.40
CA VAL A 145 -2.06 11.99 -2.62
C VAL A 145 -3.43 12.68 -2.58
N LEU A 146 -3.69 13.47 -1.54
CA LEU A 146 -4.95 14.21 -1.41
C LEU A 146 -5.15 15.17 -2.58
N ALA A 147 -4.10 15.87 -3.01
CA ALA A 147 -4.16 16.73 -4.19
C ALA A 147 -4.50 15.95 -5.48
N ALA A 148 -3.93 14.74 -5.65
CA ALA A 148 -4.27 13.88 -6.78
C ALA A 148 -5.74 13.42 -6.74
N LEU A 149 -6.24 13.04 -5.57
CA LEU A 149 -7.63 12.61 -5.39
C LEU A 149 -8.65 13.72 -5.68
N ARG A 150 -8.33 14.97 -5.30
CA ARG A 150 -9.20 16.14 -5.55
C ARG A 150 -9.37 16.49 -7.02
N ASP A 151 -8.39 16.15 -7.86
CA ASP A 151 -8.43 16.39 -9.30
C ASP A 151 -9.17 15.30 -10.08
N ILE A 152 -9.70 14.27 -9.40
CA ILE A 152 -10.50 13.22 -10.04
C ILE A 152 -11.93 13.72 -10.23
N GLU A 153 -12.36 13.79 -11.49
CA GLU A 153 -13.65 14.35 -11.91
C GLU A 153 -14.67 13.28 -12.34
N VAL A 154 -14.44 12.01 -11.97
CA VAL A 154 -15.31 10.86 -12.29
C VAL A 154 -15.80 10.17 -11.03
N ASP A 155 -16.86 9.37 -11.16
CA ASP A 155 -17.44 8.65 -10.02
C ASP A 155 -16.65 7.39 -9.65
N HIS A 156 -16.10 6.67 -10.63
CA HIS A 156 -15.34 5.45 -10.42
C HIS A 156 -13.95 5.54 -11.04
N ALA A 157 -12.90 5.51 -10.21
CA ALA A 157 -11.51 5.50 -10.65
C ALA A 157 -10.76 4.26 -10.16
N LEU A 158 -9.78 3.83 -10.97
CA LEU A 158 -8.79 2.83 -10.59
C LEU A 158 -7.40 3.49 -10.58
N LEU A 159 -6.73 3.41 -9.43
CA LEU A 159 -5.40 3.97 -9.23
C LEU A 159 -4.36 2.85 -9.19
N VAL A 160 -3.39 2.89 -10.12
CA VAL A 160 -2.26 1.96 -10.12
C VAL A 160 -1.07 2.64 -9.46
N THR A 161 -0.63 2.11 -8.33
CA THR A 161 0.34 2.74 -7.46
C THR A 161 1.23 1.70 -6.73
N HIS A 162 1.72 1.99 -5.54
CA HIS A 162 2.76 1.30 -4.79
C HIS A 162 2.30 0.96 -3.37
N GLY A 163 3.13 0.23 -2.62
CA GLY A 163 2.78 -0.24 -1.29
C GLY A 163 2.51 0.87 -0.27
N GLY A 164 3.46 1.76 -0.06
CA GLY A 164 3.34 2.88 0.89
C GLY A 164 2.27 3.89 0.46
N THR A 165 2.23 4.23 -0.83
CA THR A 165 1.26 5.18 -1.37
C THR A 165 -0.18 4.62 -1.35
N SER A 166 -0.38 3.32 -1.60
CA SER A 166 -1.72 2.71 -1.47
C SER A 166 -2.25 2.78 -0.04
N ARG A 167 -1.38 2.53 0.95
CA ARG A 167 -1.73 2.70 2.36
C ARG A 167 -2.10 4.16 2.67
N ALA A 168 -1.29 5.13 2.21
CA ALA A 168 -1.56 6.54 2.41
C ALA A 168 -2.92 6.96 1.82
N ILE A 169 -3.28 6.49 0.63
CA ILE A 169 -4.60 6.75 0.02
C ILE A 169 -5.72 6.21 0.91
N ILE A 170 -5.60 4.98 1.41
CA ILE A 170 -6.63 4.36 2.27
C ILE A 170 -6.78 5.15 3.56
N GLU A 171 -5.68 5.51 4.22
CA GLU A 171 -5.68 6.23 5.49
C GLU A 171 -6.26 7.64 5.33
N VAL A 172 -5.90 8.36 4.27
CA VAL A 172 -6.45 9.69 3.97
C VAL A 172 -7.96 9.62 3.71
N LEU A 173 -8.43 8.63 2.93
CA LEU A 173 -9.86 8.49 2.65
C LEU A 173 -10.67 8.09 3.87
N LEU A 174 -10.13 7.24 4.74
CA LEU A 174 -10.82 6.79 5.96
C LEU A 174 -10.62 7.71 7.16
N ASP A 175 -9.89 8.83 6.98
CA ASP A 175 -9.54 9.77 8.07
C ASP A 175 -8.88 9.05 9.26
N LEU A 176 -7.97 8.13 8.95
CA LEU A 176 -7.29 7.35 9.97
C LEU A 176 -6.10 8.14 10.55
N PRO A 177 -5.87 8.05 11.87
CA PRO A 177 -4.69 8.67 12.46
C PRO A 177 -3.40 8.00 11.94
N LEU A 178 -2.31 8.75 11.87
CA LEU A 178 -1.02 8.32 11.29
C LEU A 178 -0.50 6.97 11.83
N HIS A 179 -0.84 6.63 13.08
CA HIS A 179 -0.42 5.37 13.69
C HIS A 179 -1.33 4.18 13.37
N ALA A 180 -2.49 4.42 12.76
CA ALA A 180 -3.44 3.36 12.41
C ALA A 180 -2.99 2.53 11.21
N GLY A 181 -1.99 2.99 10.46
CA GLY A 181 -1.45 2.29 9.31
C GLY A 181 -0.95 0.88 9.61
N ARG A 182 -0.51 0.63 10.84
CA ARG A 182 -0.11 -0.70 11.30
C ARG A 182 -1.26 -1.73 11.35
N TRP A 183 -2.50 -1.29 11.32
CA TRP A 183 -3.67 -2.18 11.32
C TRP A 183 -4.07 -2.62 9.92
N LEU A 184 -3.49 -1.99 8.89
CA LEU A 184 -3.71 -2.33 7.49
C LEU A 184 -2.47 -3.03 6.93
N ALA A 185 -2.61 -4.30 6.57
CA ALA A 185 -1.56 -4.99 5.84
C ALA A 185 -1.19 -4.21 4.56
N VAL A 186 0.07 -4.20 4.19
CA VAL A 186 0.49 -3.62 2.91
C VAL A 186 -0.05 -4.49 1.78
N LEU A 187 -0.51 -3.89 0.69
CA LEU A 187 -0.95 -4.63 -0.48
C LEU A 187 0.19 -5.48 -1.03
N GLY A 188 -0.05 -6.76 -1.29
CA GLY A 188 0.86 -7.60 -2.06
C GLY A 188 1.02 -7.11 -3.50
N ASN A 189 2.02 -7.59 -4.23
CA ASN A 189 2.19 -7.25 -5.64
C ASN A 189 0.97 -7.69 -6.46
N CYS A 190 0.42 -6.78 -7.26
CA CYS A 190 -0.84 -6.94 -8.00
C CYS A 190 -2.09 -7.19 -7.15
N HIS A 191 -2.02 -7.01 -5.83
CA HIS A 191 -3.21 -6.97 -4.99
C HIS A 191 -3.89 -5.61 -5.06
N TRP A 192 -5.18 -5.58 -4.71
CA TRP A 192 -5.97 -4.35 -4.73
C TRP A 192 -6.91 -4.21 -3.55
N SER A 193 -7.30 -2.98 -3.27
CA SER A 193 -8.32 -2.63 -2.30
C SER A 193 -9.44 -1.85 -2.98
N GLN A 194 -10.64 -1.95 -2.42
CA GLN A 194 -11.83 -1.27 -2.90
C GLN A 194 -12.43 -0.41 -1.79
N LEU A 195 -12.63 0.86 -2.07
CA LEU A 195 -13.32 1.77 -1.17
C LEU A 195 -14.54 2.38 -1.88
N GLN A 196 -15.54 2.72 -1.09
CA GLN A 196 -16.77 3.34 -1.56
C GLN A 196 -17.18 4.46 -0.62
N HIS A 197 -17.57 5.61 -1.20
CA HIS A 197 -18.17 6.70 -0.46
C HIS A 197 -19.66 6.39 -0.16
N ARG A 198 -20.08 6.68 1.05
CA ARG A 198 -21.46 6.50 1.55
C ARG A 198 -21.85 7.73 2.38
N PRO A 199 -23.15 7.94 2.65
CA PRO A 199 -23.54 8.89 3.68
C PRO A 199 -22.80 8.58 5.00
N GLY A 200 -21.98 9.51 5.47
CA GLY A 200 -21.11 9.34 6.66
C GLY A 200 -19.66 9.03 6.35
N GLY A 201 -19.23 9.01 5.07
CA GLY A 201 -17.82 8.95 4.67
C GLY A 201 -17.42 7.73 3.86
N TRP A 202 -16.10 7.56 3.71
CA TRP A 202 -15.52 6.45 2.97
C TRP A 202 -15.55 5.14 3.77
N GLN A 203 -15.74 4.04 3.07
CA GLN A 203 -15.74 2.69 3.63
C GLN A 203 -14.80 1.79 2.85
N LEU A 204 -13.89 1.09 3.54
CA LEU A 204 -13.07 0.02 2.97
C LEU A 204 -13.98 -1.22 2.77
N ARG A 205 -14.26 -1.54 1.52
CA ARG A 205 -15.17 -2.65 1.16
C ARG A 205 -14.44 -3.98 1.06
N ALA A 206 -13.19 -3.93 0.61
CA ALA A 206 -12.30 -5.08 0.53
C ALA A 206 -10.85 -4.59 0.57
N HIS A 207 -9.98 -5.40 1.17
CA HIS A 207 -8.57 -5.08 1.31
C HIS A 207 -7.69 -6.27 0.94
N ASN A 208 -6.60 -5.97 0.24
CA ASN A 208 -5.56 -6.92 -0.15
C ASN A 208 -6.09 -8.12 -0.97
N LEU A 209 -7.09 -7.87 -1.83
CA LEU A 209 -7.62 -8.88 -2.75
C LEU A 209 -6.57 -9.25 -3.79
N ALA A 210 -6.53 -10.52 -4.17
CA ALA A 210 -5.67 -11.06 -5.20
C ALA A 210 -6.47 -11.82 -6.26
N ALA A 211 -5.93 -11.90 -7.47
CA ALA A 211 -6.42 -12.85 -8.46
C ALA A 211 -6.16 -14.29 -7.97
N ALA A 212 -7.14 -15.17 -8.09
CA ALA A 212 -6.93 -16.58 -7.81
C ALA A 212 -5.83 -17.12 -8.75
N SER A 213 -4.82 -17.78 -8.19
CA SER A 213 -3.80 -18.46 -8.99
C SER A 213 -4.45 -19.65 -9.70
N GLU A 214 -4.34 -19.74 -11.01
CA GLU A 214 -4.76 -20.93 -11.77
C GLU A 214 -3.90 -22.18 -11.44
N THR A 215 -2.83 -22.02 -10.64
CA THR A 215 -1.93 -23.07 -10.19
C THR A 215 -2.10 -23.36 -8.70
N LEU A 216 -3.28 -23.81 -8.26
CA LEU A 216 -3.46 -24.47 -6.95
C LEU A 216 -4.23 -25.77 -7.12
N SER A 217 -3.60 -26.72 -7.76
CA SER A 217 -3.67 -28.14 -7.36
C SER A 217 -2.39 -28.42 -6.57
N GLU A 218 -2.57 -28.77 -5.27
CA GLU A 218 -1.57 -29.34 -4.36
C GLU A 218 -0.51 -28.37 -3.76
N THR A 219 -0.78 -27.75 -2.64
CA THR A 219 -0.26 -28.04 -1.29
C THR A 219 -0.69 -26.93 -0.33
N ALA A 220 -1.49 -27.29 0.66
CA ALA A 220 -1.69 -26.49 1.86
C ALA A 220 -0.35 -26.48 2.62
N GLY A 221 0.26 -25.31 2.76
CA GLY A 221 1.48 -25.16 3.54
C GLY A 221 2.16 -23.82 3.31
N GLY A 222 2.02 -22.94 4.29
CA GLY A 222 2.86 -21.76 4.41
C GLY A 222 2.24 -20.48 3.87
N ILE A 223 1.84 -19.64 4.79
CA ILE A 223 1.74 -18.20 4.53
C ILE A 223 3.19 -17.76 4.29
N GLU A 224 3.61 -17.66 3.04
CA GLU A 224 4.85 -16.94 2.73
C GLU A 224 4.59 -15.46 2.98
N GLU A 225 5.11 -14.95 4.09
CA GLU A 225 5.29 -13.53 4.30
C GLU A 225 6.09 -13.01 3.10
N SER A 226 5.43 -12.26 2.23
CA SER A 226 6.12 -11.57 1.14
C SER A 226 7.15 -10.63 1.77
N GLY A 227 8.42 -10.97 1.67
CA GLY A 227 9.54 -10.21 2.21
C GLY A 227 9.72 -8.88 1.49
N ASP A 228 8.67 -8.09 1.44
CA ASP A 228 8.62 -6.85 0.70
C ASP A 228 9.18 -5.71 1.58
N ALA A 229 10.33 -5.18 1.19
CA ALA A 229 10.97 -4.10 1.93
C ALA A 229 10.14 -2.82 2.00
N ASP A 230 9.21 -2.62 1.06
CA ASP A 230 8.27 -1.49 1.06
C ASP A 230 7.12 -1.70 2.07
N ALA A 231 6.94 -2.92 2.61
CA ALA A 231 5.99 -3.20 3.67
C ALA A 231 6.55 -2.69 5.00
N VAL A 232 5.81 -1.82 5.66
CA VAL A 232 6.09 -1.48 7.07
C VAL A 232 5.70 -2.69 7.90
N ASP A 233 6.68 -3.41 8.43
CA ASP A 233 6.47 -4.52 9.35
C ASP A 233 5.85 -3.97 10.65
N ASP A 234 4.75 -4.58 11.09
CA ASP A 234 4.11 -4.23 12.34
C ASP A 234 4.73 -5.03 13.50
N GLY A 235 5.96 -4.81 13.83
CA GLY A 235 6.70 -5.54 14.86
C GLY A 235 5.88 -6.07 16.04
N THR A 236 5.08 -7.12 15.83
CA THR A 236 4.51 -7.92 16.90
C THR A 236 5.64 -8.75 17.51
N ARG A 237 6.28 -8.21 18.56
CA ARG A 237 7.04 -9.04 19.47
C ARG A 237 6.07 -9.96 20.18
N GLU A 238 6.22 -11.26 20.02
CA GLU A 238 5.75 -12.22 21.00
C GLU A 238 6.49 -11.92 22.31
N ASP A 239 5.76 -11.35 23.27
CA ASP A 239 6.22 -11.29 24.66
C ASP A 239 6.32 -12.72 25.17
N ASN A 240 7.51 -13.30 25.11
CA ASN A 240 7.87 -14.48 25.89
C ASN A 240 7.87 -14.08 27.36
N LEU A 241 6.74 -14.25 28.01
CA LEU A 241 6.65 -14.32 29.48
C LEU A 241 7.29 -15.64 29.93
N GLU A 242 8.61 -15.66 30.04
CA GLU A 242 9.27 -16.67 30.86
C GLU A 242 8.93 -16.36 32.32
N GLY A 243 8.07 -17.23 32.84
CA GLY A 243 7.75 -17.22 34.27
C GLY A 243 8.96 -17.69 35.08
N ASP A 244 9.55 -16.79 35.83
CA ASP A 244 10.47 -17.11 36.91
C ASP A 244 9.65 -17.75 38.06
N ASP A 245 9.67 -19.07 38.10
CA ASP A 245 9.23 -19.85 39.29
C ASP A 245 10.41 -19.98 40.27
N ALA A 246 10.56 -19.01 41.12
CA ALA A 246 11.50 -19.07 42.26
C ALA A 246 10.82 -19.77 43.44
N SER A 247 10.91 -21.09 43.45
CA SER A 247 10.59 -21.87 44.66
C SER A 247 11.64 -21.64 45.76
N ALA A 248 11.25 -20.91 46.79
CA ALA A 248 11.94 -20.91 48.05
C ALA A 248 11.64 -22.21 48.80
N GLY A 249 12.67 -23.01 49.04
CA GLY A 249 12.66 -24.14 49.96
C GLY A 249 13.51 -23.85 51.18
N THR A 250 12.85 -23.86 52.35
CA THR A 250 13.34 -24.05 53.71
C THR A 250 14.74 -23.59 54.09
#